data_8ea67182edd0d793947d7659b6e3a713
#
_entry.id   8ea67182edd0d793947d7659b6e3a713
#
_cell.length_a   1.000
_cell.length_b   1.000
_cell.length_c   1.000
_cell.angle_alpha   90.00
_cell.angle_beta   90.00
_cell.angle_gamma   90.00
#
_symmetry.space_group_name_H-M   'P 1'
#
loop_
_entity.id
_entity.type
_entity.pdbx_description
1 polymer ?
#
loop_
_entity_poly.entity_id
_entity_poly.type
_entity_poly.pdbx_seq_one_letter_code
_entity_poly.pdbx_strand_id
1 'polypeptide(L)'
;TRHRFHIVNNLVREKSYFLSNLFLKFSGLCQEKVFSNNFGAVATELFHEYLTVEDIATRSLDDLIDFIMEHGKKHFDDPKATASALKEAARKSYRLNPSVNNSLNFVLRSCLENIKALEKQKKAVEKAIENELPFFNNEYLCLTSVKGIGPVIAAGLISEIGGISRFDNDNALAKFSGLYWSEYQSADFVADDTYIKKTGNVYLRYYFVQAAEQLRKYLPEYISFYSRKFKESKTHHHKRALVLTARKAVRLIFALLHEEKLYNPSARKGEVDIT
;
A
#
# COMPACT_ATOMS: atom_id res chain seq x y z
N THR A 1 14.59 8.51 -1.30
CA THR A 1 13.72 7.32 -1.17
C THR A 1 13.36 7.04 0.29
N ARG A 2 14.30 7.04 1.25
CA ARG A 2 14.03 6.79 2.70
C ARG A 2 13.10 7.81 3.32
N HIS A 3 13.25 9.11 2.97
CA HIS A 3 12.33 10.15 3.45
C HIS A 3 10.88 9.89 2.99
N ARG A 4 10.70 9.46 1.72
CA ARG A 4 9.38 9.02 1.24
C ARG A 4 8.80 7.87 2.07
N PHE A 5 9.61 6.89 2.42
CA PHE A 5 9.18 5.78 3.30
C PHE A 5 8.67 6.29 4.65
N HIS A 6 9.37 7.25 5.28
CA HIS A 6 8.92 7.86 6.54
C HIS A 6 7.61 8.62 6.39
N ILE A 7 7.44 9.40 5.32
CA ILE A 7 6.18 10.11 5.02
C ILE A 7 5.04 9.11 4.85
N VAL A 8 5.23 8.02 4.11
CA VAL A 8 4.20 6.99 3.92
C VAL A 8 3.81 6.33 5.23
N ASN A 9 4.77 6.01 6.10
CA ASN A 9 4.48 5.45 7.41
C ASN A 9 3.73 6.42 8.33
N ASN A 10 4.08 7.71 8.29
CA ASN A 10 3.35 8.74 9.01
C ASN A 10 1.92 8.88 8.50
N LEU A 11 1.74 8.85 7.17
CA LEU A 11 0.42 8.90 6.54
C LEU A 11 -0.45 7.71 6.97
N VAL A 12 0.10 6.49 7.00
CA VAL A 12 -0.63 5.30 7.45
C VAL A 12 -1.03 5.42 8.92
N ARG A 13 -0.14 5.92 9.78
CA ARG A 13 -0.45 6.16 11.21
C ARG A 13 -1.55 7.19 11.38
N GLU A 14 -1.44 8.32 10.70
CA GLU A 14 -2.42 9.40 10.80
C GLU A 14 -3.80 8.95 10.29
N LYS A 15 -3.84 8.24 9.16
CA LYS A 15 -5.09 7.65 8.63
C LYS A 15 -5.70 6.63 9.61
N SER A 16 -4.91 5.80 10.25
CA SER A 16 -5.40 4.83 11.25
C SER A 16 -5.95 5.53 12.49
N TYR A 17 -5.26 6.57 12.97
CA TYR A 17 -5.72 7.36 14.11
C TYR A 17 -7.02 8.12 13.79
N PHE A 18 -7.11 8.72 12.60
CA PHE A 18 -8.33 9.33 12.11
C PHE A 18 -9.51 8.34 12.09
N LEU A 19 -9.32 7.14 11.52
CA LEU A 19 -10.39 6.13 11.45
C LEU A 19 -10.85 5.66 12.82
N SER A 20 -9.97 5.55 13.79
CA SER A 20 -10.33 5.22 15.18
C SER A 20 -11.20 6.29 15.81
N ASN A 21 -10.86 7.57 15.63
CA ASN A 21 -11.67 8.69 16.14
C ASN A 21 -12.97 8.87 15.34
N LEU A 22 -12.94 8.61 14.04
CA LEU A 22 -14.14 8.62 13.22
C LEU A 22 -15.15 7.58 13.68
N PHE A 23 -14.68 6.37 14.05
CA PHE A 23 -15.56 5.34 14.59
C PHE A 23 -16.23 5.77 15.90
N LEU A 24 -15.52 6.47 16.77
CA LEU A 24 -16.12 7.00 18.00
C LEU A 24 -17.22 8.02 17.71
N LYS A 25 -17.03 8.86 16.69
CA LYS A 25 -18.00 9.91 16.32
C LYS A 25 -19.15 9.39 15.46
N PHE A 26 -18.83 8.62 14.41
CA PHE A 26 -19.74 8.14 13.39
C PHE A 26 -19.69 6.61 13.28
N SER A 27 -20.03 5.92 14.37
CA SER A 27 -19.94 4.45 14.44
C SER A 27 -20.74 3.76 13.32
N GLY A 28 -21.95 4.22 13.03
CA GLY A 28 -22.79 3.68 11.97
C GLY A 28 -22.18 3.83 10.57
N LEU A 29 -21.55 4.96 10.25
CA LEU A 29 -20.88 5.17 8.95
C LEU A 29 -19.77 4.16 8.73
N CYS A 30 -18.98 3.89 9.77
CA CYS A 30 -17.86 2.95 9.69
C CYS A 30 -18.35 1.49 9.55
N GLN A 31 -19.44 1.13 10.23
CA GLN A 31 -20.03 -0.22 10.20
C GLN A 31 -20.73 -0.52 8.88
N GLU A 32 -21.54 0.40 8.38
CA GLU A 32 -22.32 0.25 7.13
C GLU A 32 -21.46 0.48 5.88
N LYS A 33 -20.21 0.94 6.03
CA LYS A 33 -19.27 1.22 4.93
C LYS A 33 -19.89 2.12 3.83
N VAL A 34 -20.56 3.18 4.23
CA VAL A 34 -21.27 4.11 3.34
C VAL A 34 -20.36 4.66 2.23
N PHE A 35 -19.11 4.94 2.56
CA PHE A 35 -18.09 5.33 1.58
C PHE A 35 -17.08 4.20 1.36
N SER A 36 -16.78 3.91 0.11
CA SER A 36 -15.69 3.00 -0.27
C SER A 36 -14.32 3.52 0.17
N ASN A 37 -14.19 4.87 0.29
CA ASN A 37 -12.99 5.55 0.76
C ASN A 37 -13.36 6.71 1.69
N ASN A 38 -13.10 6.56 2.99
CA ASN A 38 -13.32 7.61 4.00
C ASN A 38 -12.39 8.84 3.85
N PHE A 39 -11.43 8.80 2.95
CA PHE A 39 -10.55 9.91 2.59
C PHE A 39 -10.84 10.46 1.19
N GLY A 40 -11.96 10.09 0.59
CA GLY A 40 -12.46 10.66 -0.66
C GLY A 40 -13.02 12.07 -0.45
N ALA A 41 -13.17 12.84 -1.54
CA ALA A 41 -13.60 14.25 -1.46
C ALA A 41 -14.90 14.42 -0.68
N VAL A 42 -15.95 13.67 -1.03
CA VAL A 42 -17.27 13.76 -0.35
C VAL A 42 -17.17 13.43 1.14
N ALA A 43 -16.47 12.33 1.49
CA ALA A 43 -16.32 11.93 2.89
C ALA A 43 -15.54 12.98 3.68
N THR A 44 -14.48 13.54 3.09
CA THR A 44 -13.65 14.57 3.73
C THR A 44 -14.46 15.85 3.99
N GLU A 45 -15.22 16.33 3.00
CA GLU A 45 -16.08 17.50 3.15
C GLU A 45 -17.22 17.25 4.14
N LEU A 46 -17.81 16.05 4.14
CA LEU A 46 -18.81 15.66 5.12
C LEU A 46 -18.29 15.82 6.57
N PHE A 47 -17.06 15.34 6.82
CA PHE A 47 -16.45 15.42 8.16
C PHE A 47 -16.03 16.84 8.54
N HIS A 48 -15.88 17.73 7.56
CA HIS A 48 -15.64 19.15 7.77
C HIS A 48 -16.93 19.92 8.06
N GLU A 49 -17.99 19.67 7.31
CA GLU A 49 -19.24 20.41 7.39
C GLU A 49 -20.13 19.93 8.55
N TYR A 50 -20.36 18.61 8.65
CA TYR A 50 -21.25 18.04 9.65
C TYR A 50 -20.52 17.75 10.96
N LEU A 51 -20.87 18.51 11.98
CA LEU A 51 -20.22 18.44 13.29
C LEU A 51 -20.79 17.33 14.19
N THR A 52 -22.01 16.87 13.92
CA THR A 52 -22.68 15.83 14.71
C THR A 52 -23.39 14.82 13.82
N VAL A 53 -23.68 13.64 14.38
CA VAL A 53 -24.53 12.66 13.70
C VAL A 53 -25.97 13.16 13.54
N GLU A 54 -26.42 14.04 14.43
CA GLU A 54 -27.74 14.70 14.38
C GLU A 54 -27.87 15.59 13.15
N ASP A 55 -26.81 16.34 12.82
CA ASP A 55 -26.82 17.22 11.64
C ASP A 55 -27.11 16.42 10.37
N ILE A 56 -26.55 15.22 10.26
CA ILE A 56 -26.79 14.33 9.12
C ILE A 56 -28.19 13.68 9.21
N ALA A 57 -28.57 13.20 10.39
CA ALA A 57 -29.83 12.46 10.60
C ALA A 57 -31.07 13.33 10.36
N THR A 58 -30.99 14.64 10.67
CA THR A 58 -32.09 15.60 10.54
C THR A 58 -32.18 16.27 9.17
N ARG A 59 -31.10 16.34 8.41
CA ARG A 59 -31.08 16.91 7.04
C ARG A 59 -32.10 16.24 6.13
N SER A 60 -32.63 16.99 5.19
CA SER A 60 -33.47 16.41 4.13
C SER A 60 -32.68 15.45 3.26
N LEU A 61 -33.38 14.54 2.60
CA LEU A 61 -32.68 13.62 1.69
C LEU A 61 -32.11 14.36 0.47
N ASP A 62 -32.86 15.37 0.00
CA ASP A 62 -32.48 16.17 -1.17
C ASP A 62 -31.22 17.00 -0.88
N ASP A 63 -31.12 17.65 0.29
CA ASP A 63 -29.88 18.36 0.69
C ASP A 63 -28.67 17.44 0.73
N LEU A 64 -28.83 16.19 1.18
CA LEU A 64 -27.73 15.22 1.20
C LEU A 64 -27.36 14.73 -0.20
N ILE A 65 -28.33 14.60 -1.10
CA ILE A 65 -28.09 14.28 -2.52
C ILE A 65 -27.31 15.43 -3.17
N ASP A 66 -27.77 16.68 -2.98
CA ASP A 66 -27.11 17.86 -3.56
C ASP A 66 -25.68 17.99 -3.04
N PHE A 67 -25.45 17.77 -1.74
CA PHE A 67 -24.13 17.73 -1.14
C PHE A 67 -23.21 16.67 -1.79
N ILE A 68 -23.72 15.45 -1.98
CA ILE A 68 -22.98 14.36 -2.62
C ILE A 68 -22.67 14.69 -4.08
N MET A 69 -23.61 15.28 -4.81
CA MET A 69 -23.42 15.67 -6.20
C MET A 69 -22.40 16.80 -6.35
N GLU A 70 -22.45 17.81 -5.48
CA GLU A 70 -21.54 18.96 -5.49
C GLU A 70 -20.07 18.52 -5.27
N HIS A 71 -19.83 17.72 -4.23
CA HIS A 71 -18.49 17.30 -3.84
C HIS A 71 -18.01 16.02 -4.55
N GLY A 72 -18.93 15.23 -5.11
CA GLY A 72 -18.64 13.92 -5.73
C GLY A 72 -18.16 13.98 -7.18
N LYS A 73 -18.28 15.12 -7.89
CA LYS A 73 -17.81 15.32 -9.26
C LYS A 73 -18.18 14.17 -10.22
N LYS A 74 -19.41 13.68 -10.17
CA LYS A 74 -19.94 12.55 -10.97
C LYS A 74 -19.29 11.17 -10.71
N HIS A 75 -18.65 10.97 -9.57
CA HIS A 75 -18.05 9.67 -9.20
C HIS A 75 -18.99 8.74 -8.42
N PHE A 76 -20.27 9.11 -8.27
CA PHE A 76 -21.28 8.28 -7.61
C PHE A 76 -22.30 7.81 -8.65
N ASP A 77 -22.42 6.48 -8.76
CA ASP A 77 -23.41 5.87 -9.68
C ASP A 77 -24.85 6.12 -9.20
N ASP A 78 -25.07 6.11 -7.89
CA ASP A 78 -26.35 6.40 -7.26
C ASP A 78 -26.20 7.31 -6.02
N PRO A 79 -26.24 8.64 -6.20
CA PRO A 79 -26.19 9.60 -5.10
C PRO A 79 -27.35 9.45 -4.10
N LYS A 80 -28.55 9.05 -4.58
CA LYS A 80 -29.74 8.88 -3.74
C LYS A 80 -29.59 7.67 -2.80
N ALA A 81 -29.10 6.56 -3.31
CA ALA A 81 -28.81 5.39 -2.48
C ALA A 81 -27.73 5.71 -1.43
N THR A 82 -26.67 6.44 -1.81
CA THR A 82 -25.60 6.87 -0.90
C THR A 82 -26.13 7.82 0.17
N ALA A 83 -26.96 8.80 -0.17
CA ALA A 83 -27.59 9.72 0.77
C ALA A 83 -28.51 9.00 1.76
N SER A 84 -29.29 8.03 1.27
CA SER A 84 -30.17 7.20 2.12
C SER A 84 -29.36 6.35 3.10
N ALA A 85 -28.30 5.71 2.63
CA ALA A 85 -27.39 4.92 3.46
C ALA A 85 -26.67 5.79 4.51
N LEU A 86 -26.25 7.00 4.13
CA LEU A 86 -25.63 7.97 5.03
C LEU A 86 -26.58 8.39 6.16
N LYS A 87 -27.82 8.71 5.82
CA LYS A 87 -28.86 9.10 6.80
C LYS A 87 -29.21 7.96 7.75
N GLU A 88 -29.33 6.74 7.24
CA GLU A 88 -29.58 5.54 8.04
C GLU A 88 -28.39 5.22 8.96
N ALA A 89 -27.18 5.29 8.48
CA ALA A 89 -25.96 5.11 9.27
C ALA A 89 -25.83 6.16 10.37
N ALA A 90 -26.20 7.43 10.09
CA ALA A 90 -26.22 8.47 11.10
C ALA A 90 -27.25 8.17 12.19
N ARG A 91 -28.45 7.68 11.83
CA ARG A 91 -29.49 7.30 12.81
C ARG A 91 -29.05 6.15 13.72
N LYS A 92 -28.31 5.19 13.21
CA LYS A 92 -27.76 4.04 13.95
C LYS A 92 -26.52 4.38 14.79
N SER A 93 -25.92 5.54 14.58
CA SER A 93 -24.71 5.95 15.31
C SER A 93 -25.02 6.32 16.76
N TYR A 94 -24.07 6.07 17.66
CA TYR A 94 -24.15 6.50 19.04
C TYR A 94 -24.21 8.02 19.15
N ARG A 95 -24.98 8.51 20.13
CA ARG A 95 -25.05 9.94 20.47
C ARG A 95 -24.02 10.27 21.52
N LEU A 96 -23.15 11.19 21.21
CA LEU A 96 -22.09 11.63 22.13
C LEU A 96 -22.52 12.86 22.92
N ASN A 97 -21.96 12.99 24.13
CA ASN A 97 -22.07 14.24 24.88
C ASN A 97 -21.45 15.38 24.04
N PRO A 98 -22.06 16.60 24.00
CA PRO A 98 -21.57 17.74 23.23
C PRO A 98 -20.09 18.08 23.47
N SER A 99 -19.61 18.00 24.71
CA SER A 99 -18.22 18.24 25.07
C SER A 99 -17.26 17.24 24.39
N VAL A 100 -17.60 15.94 24.42
CA VAL A 100 -16.83 14.89 23.76
C VAL A 100 -16.85 15.06 22.24
N ASN A 101 -18.03 15.40 21.68
CA ASN A 101 -18.20 15.61 20.26
C ASN A 101 -17.34 16.79 19.75
N ASN A 102 -17.30 17.92 20.48
CA ASN A 102 -16.45 19.06 20.15
C ASN A 102 -14.95 18.70 20.16
N SER A 103 -14.51 17.93 21.14
CA SER A 103 -13.12 17.44 21.21
C SER A 103 -12.78 16.54 20.01
N LEU A 104 -13.68 15.62 19.63
CA LEU A 104 -13.49 14.76 18.47
C LEU A 104 -13.49 15.55 17.16
N ASN A 105 -14.32 16.59 17.02
CA ASN A 105 -14.32 17.46 15.85
C ASN A 105 -12.95 18.13 15.66
N PHE A 106 -12.36 18.64 16.73
CA PHE A 106 -11.03 19.24 16.69
C PHE A 106 -9.97 18.20 16.24
N VAL A 107 -9.99 17.01 16.86
CA VAL A 107 -9.05 15.94 16.53
C VAL A 107 -9.19 15.50 15.06
N LEU A 108 -10.40 15.25 14.58
CA LEU A 108 -10.63 14.82 13.20
C LEU A 108 -10.20 15.85 12.18
N ARG A 109 -10.48 17.14 12.42
CA ARG A 109 -10.01 18.24 11.54
C ARG A 109 -8.49 18.32 11.51
N SER A 110 -7.84 18.28 12.67
CA SER A 110 -6.39 18.28 12.75
C SER A 110 -5.76 17.08 12.01
N CYS A 111 -6.33 15.89 12.15
CA CYS A 111 -5.89 14.71 11.40
C CYS A 111 -6.02 14.89 9.88
N LEU A 112 -7.14 15.46 9.40
CA LEU A 112 -7.34 15.72 7.97
C LEU A 112 -6.32 16.72 7.41
N GLU A 113 -6.01 17.77 8.14
CA GLU A 113 -4.97 18.74 7.78
C GLU A 113 -3.59 18.09 7.71
N ASN A 114 -3.23 17.26 8.71
CA ASN A 114 -1.99 16.51 8.72
C ASN A 114 -1.90 15.53 7.54
N ILE A 115 -2.98 14.79 7.24
CA ILE A 115 -3.04 13.87 6.09
C ILE A 115 -2.83 14.65 4.79
N LYS A 116 -3.50 15.78 4.61
CA LYS A 116 -3.37 16.64 3.42
C LYS A 116 -1.95 17.16 3.26
N ALA A 117 -1.32 17.61 4.35
CA ALA A 117 0.07 18.07 4.35
C ALA A 117 1.05 16.94 3.98
N LEU A 118 0.89 15.75 4.57
CA LEU A 118 1.71 14.58 4.28
C LEU A 118 1.54 14.09 2.83
N GLU A 119 0.34 14.12 2.28
CA GLU A 119 0.08 13.78 0.87
C GLU A 119 0.76 14.78 -0.09
N LYS A 120 0.74 16.07 0.24
CA LYS A 120 1.47 17.10 -0.51
C LYS A 120 2.99 16.87 -0.46
N GLN A 121 3.53 16.60 0.74
CA GLN A 121 4.96 16.30 0.91
C GLN A 121 5.36 15.04 0.14
N LYS A 122 4.55 13.98 0.20
CA LYS A 122 4.78 12.75 -0.55
C LYS A 122 4.90 13.02 -2.05
N LYS A 123 3.95 13.76 -2.63
CA LYS A 123 3.99 14.14 -4.07
C LYS A 123 5.23 14.94 -4.43
N ALA A 124 5.63 15.90 -3.57
CA ALA A 124 6.83 16.70 -3.80
C ALA A 124 8.11 15.85 -3.80
N VAL A 125 8.23 14.92 -2.86
CA VAL A 125 9.36 13.98 -2.78
C VAL A 125 9.35 13.01 -3.97
N GLU A 126 8.20 12.50 -4.40
CA GLU A 126 8.09 11.64 -5.58
C GLU A 126 8.54 12.37 -6.85
N LYS A 127 8.15 13.62 -7.04
CA LYS A 127 8.62 14.46 -8.14
C LYS A 127 10.14 14.71 -8.09
N ALA A 128 10.69 14.96 -6.91
CA ALA A 128 12.13 15.11 -6.75
C ALA A 128 12.88 13.81 -7.08
N ILE A 129 12.36 12.67 -6.69
CA ILE A 129 12.91 11.35 -7.05
C ILE A 129 12.91 11.17 -8.58
N GLU A 130 11.82 11.48 -9.25
CA GLU A 130 11.70 11.37 -10.71
C GLU A 130 12.74 12.24 -11.45
N ASN A 131 13.05 13.41 -10.93
CA ASN A 131 14.06 14.31 -11.52
C ASN A 131 15.50 13.76 -11.42
N GLU A 132 15.78 12.93 -10.42
CA GLU A 132 17.11 12.33 -10.23
C GLU A 132 17.31 11.02 -11.02
N LEU A 133 16.25 10.38 -11.48
CA LEU A 133 16.31 9.08 -12.18
C LEU A 133 17.13 9.09 -13.48
N PRO A 134 17.17 10.17 -14.29
CA PRO A 134 18.01 10.19 -15.50
C PRO A 134 19.50 9.98 -15.25
N PHE A 135 20.00 10.24 -14.05
CA PHE A 135 21.40 9.95 -13.68
C PHE A 135 21.70 8.46 -13.53
N PHE A 136 20.68 7.60 -13.46
CA PHE A 136 20.77 6.14 -13.32
C PHE A 136 20.10 5.44 -14.51
N ASN A 137 20.41 5.92 -15.74
CA ASN A 137 19.63 5.58 -16.93
C ASN A 137 19.56 4.08 -17.20
N ASN A 138 20.69 3.34 -17.12
CA ASN A 138 20.72 1.91 -17.43
C ASN A 138 19.90 1.10 -16.42
N GLU A 139 20.16 1.27 -15.13
CA GLU A 139 19.45 0.58 -14.06
C GLU A 139 17.96 0.92 -14.07
N TYR A 140 17.65 2.21 -14.33
CA TYR A 140 16.27 2.68 -14.42
C TYR A 140 15.52 2.02 -15.58
N LEU A 141 16.11 1.99 -16.77
CA LEU A 141 15.53 1.34 -17.96
C LEU A 141 15.33 -0.16 -17.75
N CYS A 142 16.33 -0.85 -17.19
CA CYS A 142 16.24 -2.27 -16.86
C CYS A 142 15.07 -2.57 -15.93
N LEU A 143 14.92 -1.80 -14.85
CA LEU A 143 13.86 -2.03 -13.87
C LEU A 143 12.48 -1.65 -14.38
N THR A 144 12.33 -0.51 -15.05
CA THR A 144 11.04 -0.03 -15.55
C THR A 144 10.55 -0.76 -16.78
N SER A 145 11.40 -1.53 -17.46
CA SER A 145 11.00 -2.46 -18.52
C SER A 145 10.06 -3.56 -17.99
N VAL A 146 10.09 -3.81 -16.67
CA VAL A 146 9.21 -4.78 -16.02
C VAL A 146 7.87 -4.14 -15.72
N LYS A 147 6.80 -4.62 -16.34
CA LYS A 147 5.44 -4.11 -16.09
C LYS A 147 5.09 -4.18 -14.60
N GLY A 148 4.81 -3.02 -14.02
CA GLY A 148 4.49 -2.88 -12.60
C GLY A 148 5.61 -2.28 -11.74
N ILE A 149 6.84 -2.20 -12.23
CA ILE A 149 7.92 -1.46 -11.57
C ILE A 149 7.94 -0.03 -12.13
N GLY A 150 7.33 0.90 -11.39
CA GLY A 150 7.32 2.32 -11.75
C GLY A 150 8.51 3.09 -11.16
N PRO A 151 8.62 4.40 -11.48
CA PRO A 151 9.77 5.25 -11.10
C PRO A 151 10.14 5.18 -9.62
N VAL A 152 9.16 5.26 -8.74
CA VAL A 152 9.37 5.26 -7.27
C VAL A 152 9.96 3.93 -6.77
N ILE A 153 9.48 2.80 -7.31
CA ILE A 153 9.98 1.47 -6.91
C ILE A 153 11.40 1.29 -7.47
N ALA A 154 11.62 1.64 -8.74
CA ALA A 154 12.93 1.60 -9.38
C ALA A 154 13.95 2.43 -8.61
N ALA A 155 13.64 3.70 -8.30
CA ALA A 155 14.49 4.58 -7.51
C ALA A 155 14.82 4.00 -6.13
N GLY A 156 13.82 3.42 -5.47
CA GLY A 156 14.00 2.78 -4.17
C GLY A 156 14.95 1.58 -4.23
N LEU A 157 14.82 0.74 -5.24
CA LEU A 157 15.71 -0.40 -5.47
C LEU A 157 17.12 0.07 -5.80
N ILE A 158 17.29 0.97 -6.78
CA ILE A 158 18.59 1.50 -7.19
C ILE A 158 19.32 2.12 -6.00
N SER A 159 18.66 3.02 -5.26
CA SER A 159 19.29 3.74 -4.15
C SER A 159 19.69 2.83 -2.97
N GLU A 160 18.96 1.77 -2.72
CA GLU A 160 19.23 0.86 -1.59
C GLU A 160 20.17 -0.29 -1.96
N ILE A 161 20.18 -0.72 -3.24
CA ILE A 161 21.15 -1.68 -3.77
C ILE A 161 22.53 -1.00 -3.88
N GLY A 162 22.58 0.26 -4.29
CA GLY A 162 23.84 0.94 -4.66
C GLY A 162 24.38 0.39 -5.97
N GLY A 163 25.52 -0.28 -6.00
CA GLY A 163 26.00 -1.01 -7.19
C GLY A 163 25.65 -2.49 -7.10
N ILE A 164 25.12 -3.08 -8.17
CA ILE A 164 24.79 -4.52 -8.20
C ILE A 164 26.03 -5.40 -8.11
N SER A 165 27.18 -4.94 -8.58
CA SER A 165 28.48 -5.61 -8.50
C SER A 165 28.97 -5.87 -7.07
N ARG A 166 28.34 -5.27 -6.05
CA ARG A 166 28.64 -5.55 -4.64
C ARG A 166 28.15 -6.93 -4.19
N PHE A 167 27.32 -7.59 -4.99
CA PHE A 167 26.69 -8.86 -4.64
C PHE A 167 27.11 -9.94 -5.63
N ASP A 168 27.72 -11.01 -5.13
CA ASP A 168 28.16 -12.13 -5.95
C ASP A 168 26.99 -12.86 -6.63
N ASN A 169 25.81 -12.84 -6.01
CA ASN A 169 24.61 -13.53 -6.51
C ASN A 169 23.33 -12.99 -5.85
N ASP A 170 22.20 -13.45 -6.35
CA ASP A 170 20.87 -13.06 -5.85
C ASP A 170 20.62 -13.48 -4.39
N ASN A 171 21.29 -14.53 -3.89
CA ASN A 171 21.20 -14.93 -2.48
C ASN A 171 21.87 -13.91 -1.56
N ALA A 172 23.04 -13.35 -1.97
CA ALA A 172 23.69 -12.28 -1.24
C ALA A 172 22.81 -11.03 -1.14
N LEU A 173 22.18 -10.63 -2.26
CA LEU A 173 21.22 -9.52 -2.29
C LEU A 173 19.99 -9.81 -1.43
N ALA A 174 19.44 -11.03 -1.46
CA ALA A 174 18.34 -11.46 -0.62
C ALA A 174 18.68 -11.39 0.88
N LYS A 175 19.88 -11.86 1.24
CA LYS A 175 20.40 -11.80 2.62
C LYS A 175 20.56 -10.35 3.07
N PHE A 176 21.12 -9.49 2.23
CA PHE A 176 21.27 -8.06 2.50
C PHE A 176 19.91 -7.35 2.72
N SER A 177 18.87 -7.73 1.97
CA SER A 177 17.51 -7.20 2.17
C SER A 177 16.75 -7.85 3.33
N GLY A 178 17.28 -8.94 3.91
CA GLY A 178 16.59 -9.73 4.94
C GLY A 178 15.43 -10.56 4.40
N LEU A 179 15.42 -10.87 3.10
CA LEU A 179 14.46 -11.77 2.44
C LEU A 179 15.05 -13.17 2.33
N TYR A 180 15.48 -13.72 3.45
CA TYR A 180 16.01 -15.08 3.53
C TYR A 180 15.49 -15.79 4.78
N TRP A 181 15.56 -17.12 4.74
CA TRP A 181 15.16 -17.99 5.84
C TRP A 181 16.40 -18.70 6.37
N SER A 182 16.46 -18.89 7.68
CA SER A 182 17.48 -19.76 8.26
C SER A 182 16.99 -21.20 8.17
N GLU A 183 17.83 -22.05 7.66
CA GLU A 183 17.64 -23.49 7.82
C GLU A 183 18.02 -23.85 9.24
N TYR A 184 17.07 -24.39 9.99
CA TYR A 184 17.33 -25.03 11.27
C TYR A 184 17.37 -26.53 11.01
N GLN A 185 18.56 -27.02 10.71
CA GLN A 185 18.86 -28.45 10.65
C GLN A 185 19.77 -28.77 11.84
N SER A 186 19.35 -29.65 12.73
CA SER A 186 20.21 -30.31 13.70
C SER A 186 20.00 -31.81 13.58
N ALA A 187 20.99 -32.50 13.08
CA ALA A 187 20.96 -33.96 12.85
C ALA A 187 19.70 -34.39 12.05
N ASP A 188 18.77 -35.09 12.69
CA ASP A 188 17.55 -35.62 12.05
C ASP A 188 16.34 -34.68 12.13
N PHE A 189 16.48 -33.47 12.72
CA PHE A 189 15.40 -32.51 12.87
C PHE A 189 15.41 -31.44 11.79
N VAL A 190 14.39 -31.41 10.95
CA VAL A 190 14.10 -30.34 9.98
C VAL A 190 12.88 -29.59 10.49
N ALA A 191 13.00 -28.31 10.79
CA ALA A 191 11.86 -27.51 11.26
C ALA A 191 10.85 -27.32 10.13
N ASP A 192 9.59 -27.72 10.36
CA ASP A 192 8.47 -27.57 9.41
C ASP A 192 8.16 -26.11 9.08
N ASP A 193 8.41 -25.18 10.02
CA ASP A 193 8.17 -23.75 9.85
C ASP A 193 9.46 -22.96 10.06
N THR A 194 9.95 -22.38 8.98
CA THR A 194 11.10 -21.45 9.03
C THR A 194 10.62 -20.01 8.97
N TYR A 195 11.13 -19.17 9.88
CA TYR A 195 10.78 -17.76 9.92
C TYR A 195 11.76 -16.93 9.09
N ILE A 196 11.20 -15.91 8.40
CA ILE A 196 12.04 -14.94 7.69
C ILE A 196 12.94 -14.19 8.68
N LYS A 197 14.23 -14.13 8.37
CA LYS A 197 15.20 -13.32 9.09
C LYS A 197 15.03 -11.86 8.66
N LYS A 198 14.42 -11.04 9.49
CA LYS A 198 14.20 -9.61 9.20
C LYS A 198 15.44 -8.73 9.45
N THR A 199 16.61 -9.33 9.63
CA THR A 199 17.91 -8.64 9.70
C THR A 199 18.28 -8.13 8.32
N GLY A 200 18.96 -6.98 8.23
CA GLY A 200 19.39 -6.39 6.96
C GLY A 200 18.65 -5.08 6.62
N ASN A 201 18.77 -4.65 5.38
CA ASN A 201 18.25 -3.37 4.93
C ASN A 201 16.70 -3.37 4.86
N VAL A 202 16.06 -2.68 5.81
CA VAL A 202 14.59 -2.60 5.92
C VAL A 202 13.96 -1.85 4.75
N TYR A 203 14.65 -0.85 4.21
CA TYR A 203 14.16 -0.04 3.09
C TYR A 203 14.20 -0.84 1.80
N LEU A 204 15.28 -1.56 1.54
CA LEU A 204 15.39 -2.45 0.38
C LEU A 204 14.32 -3.55 0.43
N ARG A 205 14.12 -4.18 1.59
CA ARG A 205 13.04 -5.15 1.77
C ARG A 205 11.67 -4.54 1.48
N TYR A 206 11.41 -3.32 1.94
CA TYR A 206 10.17 -2.61 1.64
C TYR A 206 9.95 -2.47 0.13
N TYR A 207 10.96 -2.02 -0.62
CA TYR A 207 10.84 -1.85 -2.07
C TYR A 207 10.71 -3.18 -2.82
N PHE A 208 11.37 -4.25 -2.38
CA PHE A 208 11.14 -5.59 -2.94
C PHE A 208 9.71 -6.09 -2.70
N VAL A 209 9.13 -5.84 -1.53
CA VAL A 209 7.74 -6.19 -1.23
C VAL A 209 6.78 -5.35 -2.08
N GLN A 210 7.05 -4.05 -2.27
CA GLN A 210 6.26 -3.20 -3.17
C GLN A 210 6.34 -3.68 -4.63
N ALA A 211 7.52 -4.03 -5.11
CA ALA A 211 7.70 -4.63 -6.43
C ALA A 211 6.88 -5.93 -6.56
N ALA A 212 6.99 -6.85 -5.60
CA ALA A 212 6.24 -8.10 -5.59
C ALA A 212 4.71 -7.90 -5.63
N GLU A 213 4.21 -6.89 -4.90
CA GLU A 213 2.78 -6.53 -4.93
C GLU A 213 2.32 -6.08 -6.32
N GLN A 214 3.17 -5.39 -7.08
CA GLN A 214 2.85 -5.02 -8.45
C GLN A 214 3.05 -6.18 -9.42
N LEU A 215 4.16 -6.92 -9.33
CA LEU A 215 4.46 -8.05 -10.21
C LEU A 215 3.34 -9.11 -10.18
N ARG A 216 2.77 -9.42 -8.99
CA ARG A 216 1.65 -10.35 -8.87
C ARG A 216 0.34 -9.86 -9.49
N LYS A 217 0.23 -8.58 -9.88
CA LYS A 217 -0.93 -8.02 -10.58
C LYS A 217 -0.76 -8.04 -12.10
N TYR A 218 0.47 -7.92 -12.57
CA TYR A 218 0.73 -7.67 -13.98
C TYR A 218 1.45 -8.82 -14.71
N LEU A 219 2.19 -9.67 -14.02
CA LEU A 219 2.98 -10.73 -14.65
C LEU A 219 2.36 -12.11 -14.36
N PRO A 220 1.93 -12.87 -15.40
CA PRO A 220 1.27 -14.17 -15.24
C PRO A 220 2.06 -15.15 -14.37
N GLU A 221 3.38 -15.21 -14.53
CA GLU A 221 4.25 -16.09 -13.73
C GLU A 221 4.27 -15.74 -12.24
N TYR A 222 4.12 -14.44 -11.90
CA TYR A 222 4.04 -13.96 -10.52
C TYR A 222 2.63 -14.12 -9.94
N ILE A 223 1.58 -13.96 -10.76
CA ILE A 223 0.20 -14.25 -10.39
C ILE A 223 0.08 -15.71 -9.98
N SER A 224 0.54 -16.64 -10.83
CA SER A 224 0.50 -18.09 -10.60
C SER A 224 1.32 -18.49 -9.37
N PHE A 225 2.54 -17.95 -9.24
CA PHE A 225 3.41 -18.22 -8.09
C PHE A 225 2.79 -17.74 -6.79
N TYR A 226 2.30 -16.48 -6.74
CA TYR A 226 1.64 -15.93 -5.57
C TYR A 226 0.40 -16.74 -5.18
N SER A 227 -0.47 -17.09 -6.14
CA SER A 227 -1.70 -17.84 -5.89
C SER A 227 -1.42 -19.23 -5.31
N ARG A 228 -0.38 -19.91 -5.84
CA ARG A 228 0.08 -21.18 -5.28
C ARG A 228 0.55 -21.02 -3.84
N LYS A 229 1.45 -20.04 -3.58
CA LYS A 229 1.99 -19.80 -2.23
C LYS A 229 0.92 -19.31 -1.24
N PHE A 230 -0.10 -18.62 -1.71
CA PHE A 230 -1.26 -18.24 -0.90
C PHE A 230 -2.05 -19.48 -0.43
N LYS A 231 -2.28 -20.45 -1.32
CA LYS A 231 -3.00 -21.69 -1.00
C LYS A 231 -2.18 -22.62 -0.09
N GLU A 232 -0.87 -22.72 -0.29
CA GLU A 232 0.04 -23.54 0.52
C GLU A 232 0.18 -23.02 1.97
N SER A 233 -0.09 -21.74 2.22
CA SER A 233 0.11 -21.14 3.53
C SER A 233 -0.97 -21.56 4.52
N LYS A 234 -0.61 -22.05 5.71
CA LYS A 234 -1.56 -22.43 6.77
C LYS A 234 -2.13 -21.20 7.51
N THR A 235 -1.31 -20.14 7.67
CA THR A 235 -1.67 -18.90 8.37
C THR A 235 -1.11 -17.70 7.63
N HIS A 236 -1.71 -16.52 7.84
CA HIS A 236 -1.23 -15.24 7.23
C HIS A 236 -1.01 -15.33 5.71
N HIS A 237 -1.88 -16.04 5.01
CA HIS A 237 -1.77 -16.40 3.59
C HIS A 237 -1.20 -15.30 2.71
N HIS A 238 -1.79 -14.10 2.75
CA HIS A 238 -1.35 -12.97 1.94
C HIS A 238 0.10 -12.53 2.26
N LYS A 239 0.41 -12.35 3.54
CA LYS A 239 1.74 -11.86 3.96
C LYS A 239 2.84 -12.86 3.61
N ARG A 240 2.60 -14.15 3.85
CA ARG A 240 3.56 -15.23 3.52
C ARG A 240 3.79 -15.33 2.02
N ALA A 241 2.71 -15.40 1.24
CA ALA A 241 2.79 -15.47 -0.22
C ALA A 241 3.49 -14.25 -0.82
N LEU A 242 3.18 -13.04 -0.31
CA LEU A 242 3.80 -11.80 -0.79
C LEU A 242 5.31 -11.75 -0.51
N VAL A 243 5.76 -12.17 0.67
CA VAL A 243 7.17 -12.21 1.03
C VAL A 243 7.95 -13.24 0.19
N LEU A 244 7.36 -14.41 -0.07
CA LEU A 244 7.95 -15.40 -0.99
C LEU A 244 8.02 -14.88 -2.43
N THR A 245 7.00 -14.13 -2.85
CA THR A 245 6.98 -13.45 -4.15
C THR A 245 8.06 -12.36 -4.22
N ALA A 246 8.29 -11.62 -3.13
CA ALA A 246 9.39 -10.67 -3.04
C ALA A 246 10.75 -11.34 -3.17
N ARG A 247 10.95 -12.52 -2.56
CA ARG A 247 12.20 -13.31 -2.76
C ARG A 247 12.38 -13.74 -4.22
N LYS A 248 11.31 -14.12 -4.91
CA LYS A 248 11.34 -14.40 -6.36
C LYS A 248 11.69 -13.13 -7.14
N ALA A 249 11.16 -11.97 -6.75
CA ALA A 249 11.47 -10.69 -7.39
C ALA A 249 12.95 -10.28 -7.24
N VAL A 250 13.60 -10.64 -6.13
CA VAL A 250 15.05 -10.41 -5.96
C VAL A 250 15.86 -11.06 -7.10
N ARG A 251 15.52 -12.30 -7.49
CA ARG A 251 16.21 -13.00 -8.61
C ARG A 251 16.05 -12.26 -9.92
N LEU A 252 14.82 -11.82 -10.22
CA LEU A 252 14.56 -11.07 -11.45
C LEU A 252 15.35 -9.77 -11.47
N ILE A 253 15.26 -8.99 -10.40
CA ILE A 253 15.91 -7.68 -10.31
C ILE A 253 17.43 -7.82 -10.34
N PHE A 254 17.98 -8.81 -9.64
CA PHE A 254 19.41 -9.11 -9.71
C PHE A 254 19.87 -9.41 -11.14
N ALA A 255 19.18 -10.32 -11.84
CA ALA A 255 19.52 -10.69 -13.21
C ALA A 255 19.47 -9.49 -14.17
N LEU A 256 18.40 -8.67 -14.10
CA LEU A 256 18.27 -7.50 -14.98
C LEU A 256 19.37 -6.46 -14.76
N LEU A 257 19.72 -6.20 -13.50
CA LEU A 257 20.77 -5.22 -13.17
C LEU A 257 22.18 -5.76 -13.42
N HIS A 258 22.41 -7.06 -13.19
CA HIS A 258 23.72 -7.68 -13.38
C HIS A 258 24.06 -7.88 -14.87
N GLU A 259 23.06 -8.22 -15.67
CA GLU A 259 23.23 -8.44 -17.12
C GLU A 259 22.98 -7.16 -17.94
N GLU A 260 22.54 -6.08 -17.29
CA GLU A 260 22.16 -4.80 -17.92
C GLU A 260 21.16 -4.97 -19.07
N LYS A 261 20.19 -5.89 -18.90
CA LYS A 261 19.23 -6.26 -19.93
C LYS A 261 17.81 -5.80 -19.59
N LEU A 262 17.05 -5.48 -20.62
CA LEU A 262 15.61 -5.22 -20.49
C LEU A 262 14.87 -6.54 -20.26
N TYR A 263 13.77 -6.46 -19.52
CA TYR A 263 12.90 -7.60 -19.27
C TYR A 263 12.24 -8.11 -20.55
N ASN A 264 12.48 -9.37 -20.88
CA ASN A 264 11.84 -10.06 -22.00
C ASN A 264 11.04 -11.28 -21.48
N PRO A 265 9.71 -11.23 -21.50
CA PRO A 265 8.88 -12.34 -21.02
C PRO A 265 8.99 -13.60 -21.89
N SER A 266 9.41 -13.48 -23.16
CA SER A 266 9.53 -14.60 -24.09
C SER A 266 10.81 -15.42 -23.91
N ALA A 267 11.87 -14.81 -23.38
CA ALA A 267 13.16 -15.48 -23.19
C ALA A 267 13.09 -16.63 -22.15
N ARG A 268 12.11 -16.61 -21.23
CA ARG A 268 11.94 -17.65 -20.21
C ARG A 268 11.10 -18.85 -20.64
N LYS A 269 10.46 -18.81 -21.81
CA LYS A 269 9.68 -19.96 -22.31
C LYS A 269 10.55 -21.07 -22.89
N GLY A 270 11.83 -20.81 -23.14
CA GLY A 270 12.78 -21.78 -23.70
C GLY A 270 13.60 -22.59 -22.68
N GLU A 271 13.54 -22.26 -21.37
CA GLU A 271 14.37 -22.91 -20.34
C GLU A 271 13.59 -23.76 -19.30
N VAL A 272 12.32 -24.04 -19.57
CA VAL A 272 11.48 -24.84 -18.64
C VAL A 272 11.05 -26.16 -19.30
N ASP A 273 12.00 -26.88 -19.86
CA ASP A 273 11.86 -28.33 -20.12
C ASP A 273 13.21 -29.02 -19.88
N ILE A 274 13.61 -29.10 -18.62
CA ILE A 274 14.50 -30.18 -18.16
C ILE A 274 14.14 -30.48 -16.71
N THR A 275 13.38 -31.59 -16.53
CA THR A 275 13.20 -32.50 -15.38
C THR A 275 13.12 -31.89 -13.99
#